data_b804cd23230c3f2a6dbea57f7132c3c5
#
_entry.id   b804cd23230c3f2a6dbea57f7132c3c5
#
_cell.length_a   1.000
_cell.length_b   1.000
_cell.length_c   1.000
_cell.angle_alpha   90.00
_cell.angle_beta   90.00
_cell.angle_gamma   90.00
#
_symmetry.space_group_name_H-M   'P 1'
#
loop_
_entity.id
_entity.type
_entity.pdbx_description
1 polymer ?
#
loop_
_entity_poly.entity_id
_entity_poly.type
_entity_poly.pdbx_seq_one_letter_code
_entity_poly.pdbx_strand_id
1 'polypeptide(L)'
;PQITLWQRPLVTVKIGGQLKEALLDTGADDTVLEEMXLPGKWKPKIIGGIGGFIKVRQYDQIPIEXCGHKAIGSVLVGPTPTNIIGRNLMTQLGFTLNFPISPIETVPVKLKPGMDGPKVKQWPLTEEKIKALVEICTELEKEGKISKIGPDNPYNTPVFAIKKKNSTKWRKLVDFRELNKRTQDFWEVQLGIPHPAGLKRNKSVTVLDVGDAYFSVPLDKDFRKYTAFTIPSTNNETPGIRYQYNVLPQGWKGSPAIFQASMTKILEPFRKQNPEIXICQYMDDLYVASDLQLEQHRTKIEELRQHLWKWGFTHQTKNIRKNLHSFGWVMNSILIXGQYSL
;
A
#
# COMPACT_ATOMS: atom_id res chain seq x y z
N PRO A 1 23.31 3.98 2.19
CA PRO A 1 23.80 4.97 1.21
C PRO A 1 22.83 5.14 0.07
N GLN A 2 22.98 6.23 -0.68
CA GLN A 2 22.20 6.47 -1.88
C GLN A 2 23.05 6.15 -3.11
N ILE A 3 22.48 5.38 -4.03
CA ILE A 3 23.15 5.03 -5.28
C ILE A 3 22.35 5.65 -6.42
N THR A 4 22.96 6.58 -7.15
CA THR A 4 22.32 7.17 -8.33
C THR A 4 22.54 6.25 -9.54
N LEU A 5 21.77 6.48 -10.59
CA LEU A 5 21.77 5.54 -11.71
C LEU A 5 22.36 6.15 -13.00
N TRP A 6 23.18 7.19 -12.87
CA TRP A 6 23.94 7.71 -14.02
C TRP A 6 24.93 6.66 -14.53
N GLN A 7 25.38 5.78 -13.63
CA GLN A 7 26.25 4.66 -13.95
C GLN A 7 25.61 3.38 -13.44
N ARG A 8 26.17 2.25 -13.83
CA ARG A 8 25.67 0.96 -13.37
C ARG A 8 25.77 0.87 -11.86
N PRO A 9 24.72 0.38 -11.18
CA PRO A 9 24.75 0.28 -9.71
C PRO A 9 25.58 -0.94 -9.27
N LEU A 10 26.88 -0.78 -9.27
CA LEU A 10 27.81 -1.82 -8.85
C LEU A 10 28.11 -1.67 -7.37
N VAL A 11 28.13 -2.81 -6.66
CA VAL A 11 28.45 -2.85 -5.24
C VAL A 11 29.50 -3.90 -4.98
N THR A 12 30.26 -3.73 -3.93
CA THR A 12 31.19 -4.75 -3.49
C THR A 12 30.50 -5.59 -2.43
N VAL A 13 30.50 -6.90 -2.64
CA VAL A 13 29.90 -7.84 -1.71
C VAL A 13 30.95 -8.83 -1.22
N LYS A 14 30.82 -9.28 0.01
CA LYS A 14 31.68 -10.32 0.56
C LYS A 14 30.89 -11.63 0.53
N ILE A 15 31.43 -12.61 -0.17
CA ILE A 15 30.77 -13.89 -0.34
C ILE A 15 31.81 -14.98 -0.43
N GLY A 16 31.62 -16.08 0.32
CA GLY A 16 32.58 -17.16 0.36
C GLY A 16 33.95 -16.70 0.79
N GLY A 17 34.03 -15.68 1.66
CA GLY A 17 35.30 -15.13 2.11
C GLY A 17 36.00 -14.24 1.10
N GLN A 18 35.40 -13.97 -0.05
CA GLN A 18 35.99 -13.18 -1.12
C GLN A 18 35.19 -11.90 -1.36
N LEU A 19 35.88 -10.85 -1.76
CA LEU A 19 35.22 -9.60 -2.19
C LEU A 19 34.96 -9.67 -3.68
N LYS A 20 33.70 -9.45 -4.07
CA LYS A 20 33.30 -9.46 -5.46
C LYS A 20 32.54 -8.19 -5.78
N GLU A 21 32.74 -7.65 -6.98
CA GLU A 21 31.92 -6.55 -7.48
C GLU A 21 30.74 -7.15 -8.23
N ALA A 22 29.53 -6.65 -7.93
CA ALA A 22 28.33 -7.19 -8.54
C ALA A 22 27.36 -6.08 -8.88
N LEU A 23 26.53 -6.33 -9.87
CA LEU A 23 25.51 -5.39 -10.34
C LEU A 23 24.21 -5.64 -9.59
N LEU A 24 23.63 -4.60 -9.05
CA LEU A 24 22.29 -4.70 -8.45
C LEU A 24 21.27 -4.74 -9.58
N ASP A 25 20.55 -5.86 -9.71
CA ASP A 25 19.62 -6.07 -10.82
C ASP A 25 18.25 -6.39 -10.30
N THR A 26 17.38 -5.38 -10.20
CA THR A 26 16.03 -5.54 -9.68
C THR A 26 15.14 -6.36 -10.61
N GLY A 27 15.55 -6.53 -11.86
CA GLY A 27 14.82 -7.38 -12.82
C GLY A 27 15.18 -8.85 -12.75
N ALA A 28 16.17 -9.19 -11.92
CA ALA A 28 16.60 -10.59 -11.78
C ALA A 28 16.00 -11.21 -10.54
N ASP A 29 15.37 -12.38 -10.69
CA ASP A 29 14.86 -13.12 -9.53
C ASP A 29 16.00 -13.64 -8.67
N ASP A 30 17.08 -14.10 -9.31
CA ASP A 30 18.16 -14.86 -8.68
C ASP A 30 19.47 -14.09 -8.71
N THR A 31 20.36 -14.48 -7.81
CA THR A 31 21.72 -13.96 -7.74
C THR A 31 22.64 -14.93 -8.46
N VAL A 32 23.42 -14.45 -9.44
CA VAL A 32 24.27 -15.27 -10.28
C VAL A 32 25.66 -14.69 -10.30
N LEU A 33 26.66 -15.52 -9.93
CA LEU A 33 28.05 -15.09 -9.87
C LEU A 33 28.88 -15.87 -10.87
N GLU A 34 29.94 -15.23 -11.35
CA GLU A 34 30.95 -15.88 -12.18
C GLU A 34 31.60 -17.00 -11.40
N GLU A 35 32.26 -17.92 -12.12
CA GLU A 35 32.88 -19.09 -11.52
C GLU A 35 33.70 -18.75 -10.29
N MET A 36 33.43 -19.46 -9.23
CA MET A 36 34.14 -19.33 -7.97
C MET A 36 33.81 -20.53 -7.07
N UNK A 37 34.39 -20.79 -6.09
CA UNK A 37 34.19 -21.80 -5.28
C UNK A 37 33.40 -21.36 -4.21
N LEU A 38 32.52 -22.01 -3.93
CA LEU A 38 31.73 -21.81 -2.69
C LEU A 38 31.67 -23.10 -1.92
N PRO A 39 31.59 -23.03 -0.56
CA PRO A 39 31.52 -24.25 0.24
C PRO A 39 30.13 -24.89 0.18
N GLY A 40 30.10 -26.19 0.42
CA GLY A 40 28.85 -26.90 0.60
C GLY A 40 28.34 -27.59 -0.65
N LYS A 41 27.18 -28.20 -0.49
CA LYS A 41 26.55 -28.94 -1.56
C LYS A 41 25.87 -27.99 -2.54
N TRP A 42 25.77 -28.45 -3.78
CA TRP A 42 25.08 -27.70 -4.82
C TRP A 42 24.27 -28.65 -5.67
N LYS A 43 23.31 -28.09 -6.38
CA LYS A 43 22.51 -28.86 -7.35
C LYS A 43 22.50 -28.12 -8.68
N PRO A 44 22.41 -28.85 -9.81
CA PRO A 44 22.40 -28.17 -11.09
C PRO A 44 21.06 -27.45 -11.31
N LYS A 45 21.14 -26.34 -12.02
CA LYS A 45 19.96 -25.56 -12.37
C LYS A 45 20.20 -24.93 -13.74
N ILE A 46 19.14 -24.76 -14.51
CA ILE A 46 19.18 -24.05 -15.78
C ILE A 46 18.39 -22.77 -15.61
N ILE A 47 19.02 -21.64 -15.93
CA ILE A 47 18.36 -20.35 -15.84
C ILE A 47 18.38 -19.68 -17.21
N GLY A 48 17.39 -18.85 -17.46
CA GLY A 48 17.23 -18.18 -18.74
C GLY A 48 17.23 -16.68 -18.60
N GLY A 49 17.80 -16.05 -19.60
CA GLY A 49 17.78 -14.61 -19.72
C GLY A 49 17.56 -14.27 -21.19
N ILE A 50 17.73 -12.99 -21.52
CA ILE A 50 17.47 -12.52 -22.88
C ILE A 50 18.43 -13.21 -23.88
N GLY A 51 19.66 -13.48 -23.47
CA GLY A 51 20.65 -14.09 -24.36
C GLY A 51 20.62 -15.60 -24.47
N GLY A 52 19.67 -16.28 -23.79
CA GLY A 52 19.57 -17.72 -23.82
C GLY A 52 19.66 -18.32 -22.43
N PHE A 53 19.86 -19.63 -22.38
CA PHE A 53 19.90 -20.40 -21.15
C PHE A 53 21.34 -20.78 -20.80
N ILE A 54 21.62 -20.76 -19.48
CA ILE A 54 22.93 -21.26 -19.00
C ILE A 54 22.72 -22.24 -17.86
N LYS A 55 23.68 -23.19 -17.76
CA LYS A 55 23.72 -24.11 -16.62
C LYS A 55 24.52 -23.50 -15.50
N VAL A 56 23.96 -23.57 -14.29
CA VAL A 56 24.62 -23.03 -13.12
C VAL A 56 24.56 -24.04 -11.99
N ARG A 57 25.38 -23.83 -10.96
CA ARG A 57 25.35 -24.59 -9.74
C ARG A 57 24.62 -23.76 -8.68
N GLN A 58 23.57 -24.33 -8.09
CA GLN A 58 22.82 -23.64 -7.04
C GLN A 58 23.34 -24.05 -5.68
N TYR A 59 23.86 -23.07 -4.95
CA TYR A 59 24.25 -23.21 -3.54
C TYR A 59 23.20 -22.54 -2.69
N ASP A 60 22.73 -23.22 -1.65
CA ASP A 60 21.72 -22.66 -0.74
C ASP A 60 22.35 -22.19 0.54
N GLN A 61 21.68 -21.22 1.17
CA GLN A 61 22.06 -20.69 2.50
C GLN A 61 23.49 -20.20 2.53
N ILE A 62 23.87 -19.40 1.56
CA ILE A 62 25.20 -18.81 1.48
C ILE A 62 25.16 -17.43 2.14
N PRO A 63 26.04 -17.16 3.12
CA PRO A 63 26.12 -15.83 3.71
C PRO A 63 26.71 -14.82 2.74
N ILE A 64 26.14 -13.63 2.73
CA ILE A 64 26.60 -12.52 1.91
C ILE A 64 26.52 -11.25 2.73
N GLU A 65 27.46 -10.35 2.49
CA GLU A 65 27.51 -9.09 3.23
C GLU A 65 27.74 -7.92 2.27
N UNK A 66 27.03 -6.97 2.42
CA UNK A 66 27.12 -5.85 1.56
C UNK A 66 26.77 -4.64 2.35
N CYS A 67 27.45 -3.58 2.26
CA CYS A 67 27.09 -2.29 2.89
C CYS A 67 26.77 -2.43 4.39
N GLY A 68 27.50 -3.27 5.08
CA GLY A 68 27.29 -3.49 6.51
C GLY A 68 26.06 -4.32 6.85
N HIS A 69 25.33 -4.79 5.87
CA HIS A 69 24.17 -5.65 6.08
C HIS A 69 24.53 -7.09 5.72
N LYS A 70 24.03 -8.02 6.53
CA LYS A 70 24.28 -9.44 6.31
C LYS A 70 22.99 -10.13 5.88
N ALA A 71 23.12 -11.09 4.97
CA ALA A 71 22.00 -11.88 4.50
C ALA A 71 22.46 -13.29 4.24
N ILE A 72 21.49 -14.20 4.12
CA ILE A 72 21.76 -15.60 3.76
C ILE A 72 20.74 -15.97 2.70
N GLY A 73 21.21 -16.58 1.62
CA GLY A 73 20.30 -17.01 0.58
C GLY A 73 20.98 -17.83 -0.48
N SER A 74 20.23 -18.16 -1.51
CA SER A 74 20.73 -18.99 -2.59
C SER A 74 21.58 -18.18 -3.57
N VAL A 75 22.68 -18.76 -4.00
CA VAL A 75 23.61 -18.15 -4.94
C VAL A 75 23.84 -19.15 -6.08
N LEU A 76 23.68 -18.68 -7.30
CA LEU A 76 23.93 -19.48 -8.48
C LEU A 76 25.31 -19.11 -9.04
N VAL A 77 26.08 -20.12 -9.44
CA VAL A 77 27.43 -19.91 -9.96
C VAL A 77 27.52 -20.52 -11.35
N GLY A 78 27.96 -19.75 -12.33
CA GLY A 78 28.07 -20.24 -13.69
C GLY A 78 28.55 -19.17 -14.65
N PRO A 79 28.44 -19.43 -15.97
CA PRO A 79 29.01 -18.54 -16.99
C PRO A 79 28.14 -17.32 -17.28
N THR A 80 27.96 -16.49 -16.29
CA THR A 80 27.26 -15.21 -16.45
C THR A 80 28.24 -14.16 -16.95
N PRO A 81 27.80 -13.24 -17.81
CA PRO A 81 28.71 -12.17 -18.27
C PRO A 81 29.10 -11.20 -17.16
N THR A 82 28.30 -11.10 -16.11
CA THR A 82 28.62 -10.20 -14.98
C THR A 82 28.00 -10.78 -13.72
N ASN A 83 28.62 -10.47 -12.58
CA ASN A 83 28.05 -10.84 -11.29
C ASN A 83 26.77 -10.03 -11.06
N ILE A 84 25.70 -10.68 -10.68
CA ILE A 84 24.37 -10.07 -10.51
C ILE A 84 23.83 -10.41 -9.14
N ILE A 85 23.41 -9.38 -8.40
CA ILE A 85 22.62 -9.57 -7.17
C ILE A 85 21.17 -9.40 -7.55
N GLY A 86 20.38 -10.43 -7.37
CA GLY A 86 18.96 -10.42 -7.69
C GLY A 86 18.09 -10.14 -6.51
N ARG A 87 16.76 -10.19 -6.74
CA ARG A 87 15.80 -9.83 -5.70
C ARG A 87 15.84 -10.77 -4.50
N ASN A 88 16.23 -12.03 -4.69
CA ASN A 88 16.28 -12.97 -3.57
C ASN A 88 17.21 -12.49 -2.44
N LEU A 89 18.32 -11.85 -2.78
CA LEU A 89 19.24 -11.32 -1.76
C LEU A 89 18.97 -9.86 -1.45
N MET A 90 18.50 -9.07 -2.41
CA MET A 90 18.18 -7.68 -2.11
C MET A 90 17.13 -7.57 -1.02
N THR A 91 16.13 -8.44 -1.01
CA THR A 91 15.10 -8.42 0.05
C THR A 91 15.74 -8.72 1.40
N GLN A 92 16.64 -9.69 1.46
CA GLN A 92 17.31 -10.06 2.70
C GLN A 92 18.28 -8.99 3.18
N LEU A 93 18.89 -8.26 2.24
CA LEU A 93 19.80 -7.16 2.57
C LEU A 93 19.06 -5.87 2.88
N GLY A 94 17.74 -5.84 2.70
CA GLY A 94 16.94 -4.68 3.05
C GLY A 94 16.91 -3.60 2.00
N PHE A 95 17.18 -3.91 0.75
CA PHE A 95 17.16 -2.93 -0.33
C PHE A 95 15.75 -2.70 -0.83
N THR A 96 15.43 -1.44 -1.13
CA THR A 96 14.12 -1.05 -1.63
C THR A 96 14.28 -0.09 -2.81
N LEU A 97 13.23 -0.01 -3.63
CA LEU A 97 13.11 1.02 -4.66
C LEU A 97 12.20 2.11 -4.12
N ASN A 98 12.67 3.33 -4.13
CA ASN A 98 11.89 4.45 -3.62
C ASN A 98 11.73 5.49 -4.71
N PHE A 99 10.49 5.92 -4.90
CA PHE A 99 10.15 6.90 -5.92
C PHE A 99 9.73 8.21 -5.26
N PRO A 100 10.05 9.34 -5.88
CA PRO A 100 9.52 10.61 -5.36
C PRO A 100 8.02 10.65 -5.56
N ILE A 101 7.27 10.63 -4.46
CA ILE A 101 5.81 10.64 -4.49
C ILE A 101 5.33 12.05 -4.18
N SER A 102 4.40 12.57 -5.00
CA SER A 102 3.77 13.85 -4.71
C SER A 102 2.94 13.74 -3.43
N PRO A 103 3.10 14.66 -2.50
CA PRO A 103 2.32 14.57 -1.25
C PRO A 103 0.85 14.87 -1.54
N ILE A 104 -0.03 14.04 -0.96
CA ILE A 104 -1.46 14.27 -1.04
C ILE A 104 -1.83 15.33 0.00
N GLU A 105 -2.51 16.37 -0.44
CA GLU A 105 -2.92 17.45 0.45
C GLU A 105 -3.95 16.93 1.44
N THR A 106 -3.76 17.23 2.73
CA THR A 106 -4.70 16.78 3.75
C THR A 106 -5.98 17.63 3.70
N VAL A 107 -7.09 16.98 4.02
CA VAL A 107 -8.38 17.65 4.12
C VAL A 107 -8.59 18.08 5.59
N PRO A 108 -8.80 19.35 5.86
CA PRO A 108 -9.02 19.78 7.25
C PRO A 108 -10.24 19.10 7.86
N VAL A 109 -10.11 18.64 9.09
CA VAL A 109 -11.19 17.96 9.80
C VAL A 109 -11.34 18.57 11.17
N LYS A 110 -12.59 18.67 11.65
CA LYS A 110 -12.89 19.19 12.96
C LYS A 110 -13.85 18.27 13.69
N LEU A 111 -13.81 18.33 15.01
CA LEU A 111 -14.86 17.75 15.82
C LEU A 111 -16.11 18.63 15.72
N LYS A 112 -17.25 18.08 16.10
CA LYS A 112 -18.49 18.86 16.17
C LYS A 112 -18.32 20.00 17.21
N PRO A 113 -18.98 21.12 16.99
CA PRO A 113 -18.82 22.26 17.94
C PRO A 113 -19.13 21.88 19.37
N GLY A 114 -18.25 22.31 20.28
CA GLY A 114 -18.40 22.06 21.68
C GLY A 114 -18.03 20.70 22.18
N MET A 115 -17.53 19.83 21.28
CA MET A 115 -17.14 18.46 21.65
C MET A 115 -15.64 18.34 21.75
N ASP A 116 -15.18 17.50 22.67
CA ASP A 116 -13.77 17.10 22.79
C ASP A 116 -13.58 15.70 22.22
N GLY A 117 -12.33 15.24 22.14
CA GLY A 117 -12.02 13.92 21.62
C GLY A 117 -12.47 12.80 22.56
N PRO A 118 -12.44 11.56 22.06
CA PRO A 118 -12.89 10.42 22.86
C PRO A 118 -11.89 10.06 23.94
N LYS A 119 -12.42 9.65 25.11
CA LYS A 119 -11.61 9.19 26.24
C LYS A 119 -12.21 7.88 26.73
N VAL A 120 -12.14 6.84 25.89
CA VAL A 120 -12.78 5.55 26.17
C VAL A 120 -11.73 4.58 26.67
N LYS A 121 -12.04 3.90 27.76
CA LYS A 121 -11.11 3.00 28.43
C LYS A 121 -10.82 1.77 27.55
N GLN A 122 -9.56 1.34 27.55
CA GLN A 122 -9.16 0.11 26.88
C GLN A 122 -9.47 -1.08 27.77
N TRP A 123 -10.21 -2.05 27.22
CA TRP A 123 -10.51 -3.30 27.91
C TRP A 123 -9.26 -4.17 28.00
N PRO A 124 -9.12 -4.96 29.08
CA PRO A 124 -8.02 -5.94 29.12
C PRO A 124 -8.10 -6.92 27.98
N LEU A 125 -6.94 -7.35 27.49
CA LEU A 125 -6.85 -8.32 26.40
C LEU A 125 -5.98 -9.50 26.84
N THR A 126 -6.23 -10.65 26.24
CA THR A 126 -5.40 -11.84 26.50
C THR A 126 -3.98 -11.61 25.96
N GLU A 127 -3.03 -12.36 26.51
CA GLU A 127 -1.65 -12.27 26.09
C GLU A 127 -1.49 -12.54 24.59
N GLU A 128 -2.24 -13.52 24.08
CA GLU A 128 -2.21 -13.87 22.66
C GLU A 128 -2.65 -12.69 21.78
N LYS A 129 -3.72 -12.02 22.19
CA LYS A 129 -4.24 -10.87 21.43
C LYS A 129 -3.29 -9.67 21.50
N ILE A 130 -2.69 -9.44 22.66
CA ILE A 130 -1.71 -8.36 22.81
C ILE A 130 -0.52 -8.61 21.88
N LYS A 131 -0.01 -9.83 21.86
CA LYS A 131 1.11 -10.18 20.99
C LYS A 131 0.76 -9.95 19.53
N ALA A 132 -0.45 -10.34 19.12
CA ALA A 132 -0.90 -10.12 17.74
C ALA A 132 -0.97 -8.63 17.40
N LEU A 133 -1.51 -7.82 18.31
CA LEU A 133 -1.62 -6.39 18.09
C LEU A 133 -0.25 -5.71 18.03
N VAL A 134 0.70 -6.16 18.84
CA VAL A 134 2.06 -5.62 18.80
C VAL A 134 2.69 -5.87 17.42
N GLU A 135 2.52 -7.08 16.89
CA GLU A 135 3.05 -7.40 15.56
C GLU A 135 2.40 -6.54 14.48
N ILE A 136 1.06 -6.43 14.52
CA ILE A 136 0.34 -5.65 13.52
C ILE A 136 0.75 -4.17 13.59
N CYS A 137 0.81 -3.62 14.79
CA CYS A 137 1.12 -2.19 14.93
C CYS A 137 2.58 -1.88 14.63
N THR A 138 3.50 -2.82 14.91
CA THR A 138 4.89 -2.64 14.52
C THR A 138 5.00 -2.52 13.00
N GLU A 139 4.26 -3.34 12.28
CA GLU A 139 4.25 -3.28 10.82
C GLU A 139 3.62 -1.98 10.32
N LEU A 140 2.51 -1.56 10.91
CA LEU A 140 1.87 -0.30 10.53
C LEU A 140 2.78 0.89 10.80
N GLU A 141 3.53 0.85 11.91
CA GLU A 141 4.48 1.91 12.24
C GLU A 141 5.60 1.98 11.20
N LYS A 142 6.13 0.82 10.80
CA LYS A 142 7.17 0.76 9.76
C LYS A 142 6.67 1.35 8.44
N GLU A 143 5.40 1.16 8.13
CA GLU A 143 4.79 1.69 6.91
C GLU A 143 4.42 3.16 7.02
N GLY A 144 4.62 3.77 8.18
CA GLY A 144 4.30 5.17 8.41
C GLY A 144 2.82 5.45 8.63
N LYS A 145 2.00 4.42 8.80
CA LYS A 145 0.56 4.57 8.95
C LYS A 145 0.15 5.01 10.35
N ILE A 146 0.94 4.63 11.36
CA ILE A 146 0.73 5.06 12.75
C ILE A 146 2.06 5.50 13.33
N SER A 147 2.01 6.28 14.40
CA SER A 147 3.19 6.73 15.14
C SER A 147 2.96 6.59 16.62
N LYS A 148 4.02 6.27 17.34
CA LYS A 148 3.96 6.25 18.81
C LYS A 148 3.77 7.66 19.34
N ILE A 149 3.00 7.77 20.43
CA ILE A 149 2.73 9.06 21.05
C ILE A 149 3.09 9.02 22.53
N GLY A 150 3.27 10.22 23.08
CA GLY A 150 3.65 10.36 24.47
C GLY A 150 2.47 10.38 25.42
N PRO A 151 2.78 10.53 26.70
CA PRO A 151 1.74 10.50 27.75
C PRO A 151 0.89 11.76 27.84
N ASP A 152 1.26 12.80 27.12
CA ASP A 152 0.53 14.07 27.17
C ASP A 152 -0.78 14.05 26.37
N ASN A 153 -0.99 13.02 25.54
CA ASN A 153 -2.24 12.89 24.78
C ASN A 153 -3.30 12.25 25.69
N PRO A 154 -4.41 12.94 25.98
CA PRO A 154 -5.41 12.41 26.90
C PRO A 154 -6.47 11.53 26.24
N TYR A 155 -6.44 11.40 24.92
CA TYR A 155 -7.52 10.72 24.20
C TYR A 155 -7.26 9.24 24.09
N ASN A 156 -8.32 8.46 23.93
CA ASN A 156 -8.19 7.03 23.73
C ASN A 156 -9.45 6.44 23.10
N THR A 157 -9.22 5.49 22.19
CA THR A 157 -10.25 4.68 21.57
C THR A 157 -9.88 3.22 21.78
N PRO A 158 -10.84 2.35 22.13
CA PRO A 158 -10.49 0.95 22.40
C PRO A 158 -10.12 0.18 21.14
N VAL A 159 -9.21 -0.77 21.30
CA VAL A 159 -8.74 -1.63 20.21
C VAL A 159 -8.97 -3.08 20.61
N PHE A 160 -9.26 -3.91 19.59
CA PHE A 160 -9.54 -5.34 19.77
C PHE A 160 -8.76 -6.11 18.70
N ALA A 161 -8.53 -7.40 18.99
CA ALA A 161 -7.99 -8.33 18.01
C ALA A 161 -9.01 -9.41 17.74
N ILE A 162 -9.31 -9.62 16.47
CA ILE A 162 -10.29 -10.64 16.06
C ILE A 162 -9.68 -11.52 14.97
N LYS A 163 -10.23 -12.72 14.80
CA LYS A 163 -9.86 -13.59 13.69
C LYS A 163 -11.02 -13.69 12.72
N LYS A 164 -10.72 -13.66 11.42
CA LYS A 164 -11.74 -13.92 10.41
C LYS A 164 -12.11 -15.39 10.41
N LYS A 165 -13.33 -15.71 9.98
CA LYS A 165 -13.77 -17.10 9.79
C LYS A 165 -12.81 -17.80 8.83
N ASN A 166 -12.39 -19.01 9.18
CA ASN A 166 -11.53 -19.87 8.37
C ASN A 166 -10.15 -19.26 8.15
N SER A 167 -9.66 -18.44 9.09
CA SER A 167 -8.34 -17.85 9.01
C SER A 167 -7.63 -17.95 10.35
N THR A 168 -6.32 -18.16 10.31
CA THR A 168 -5.48 -18.15 11.50
C THR A 168 -4.88 -16.77 11.77
N LYS A 169 -5.09 -15.82 10.85
CA LYS A 169 -4.53 -14.48 10.99
C LYS A 169 -5.37 -13.61 11.91
N TRP A 170 -4.71 -12.92 12.81
CA TRP A 170 -5.34 -11.91 13.63
C TRP A 170 -5.55 -10.62 12.85
N ARG A 171 -6.63 -9.94 13.15
CA ARG A 171 -6.96 -8.67 12.54
C ARG A 171 -7.23 -7.64 13.63
N LYS A 172 -6.73 -6.43 13.42
CA LYS A 172 -6.93 -5.33 14.37
C LYS A 172 -8.26 -4.64 14.07
N LEU A 173 -9.02 -4.39 15.13
CA LEU A 173 -10.27 -3.66 15.05
C LEU A 173 -10.22 -2.50 16.04
N VAL A 174 -10.38 -1.28 15.55
CA VAL A 174 -10.45 -0.09 16.40
C VAL A 174 -11.90 0.35 16.46
N ASP A 175 -12.41 0.51 17.66
CA ASP A 175 -13.83 0.87 17.84
C ASP A 175 -13.98 2.40 17.86
N PHE A 176 -14.15 2.97 16.68
CA PHE A 176 -14.27 4.41 16.52
C PHE A 176 -15.68 4.95 16.72
N ARG A 177 -16.59 4.16 17.32
CA ARG A 177 -17.97 4.64 17.51
C ARG A 177 -18.03 5.97 18.25
N GLU A 178 -17.23 6.13 19.31
CA GLU A 178 -17.26 7.37 20.08
C GLU A 178 -16.64 8.53 19.31
N LEU A 179 -15.51 8.30 18.63
CA LEU A 179 -14.93 9.35 17.79
C LEU A 179 -15.89 9.72 16.67
N ASN A 180 -16.56 8.74 16.07
CA ASN A 180 -17.51 9.00 14.99
C ASN A 180 -18.64 9.93 15.44
N LYS A 181 -19.15 9.73 16.65
CA LYS A 181 -20.20 10.60 17.19
C LYS A 181 -19.72 12.04 17.33
N ARG A 182 -18.44 12.25 17.56
CA ARG A 182 -17.86 13.55 17.85
C ARG A 182 -17.24 14.21 16.61
N THR A 183 -17.18 13.50 15.49
CA THR A 183 -16.59 14.02 14.24
C THR A 183 -17.63 14.78 13.44
N GLN A 184 -17.22 15.87 12.79
CA GLN A 184 -18.10 16.63 11.91
C GLN A 184 -18.77 15.74 10.87
N ASP A 185 -19.87 16.19 10.31
CA ASP A 185 -20.54 15.48 9.23
C ASP A 185 -19.88 15.81 7.89
N PHE A 186 -19.91 14.85 6.96
CA PHE A 186 -19.20 14.95 5.67
C PHE A 186 -20.14 14.80 4.47
N TRP A 187 -21.36 15.18 4.58
CA TRP A 187 -22.32 14.94 3.52
C TRP A 187 -22.18 15.84 2.29
N GLU A 188 -21.45 16.94 2.40
CA GLU A 188 -21.24 17.85 1.26
C GLU A 188 -20.33 17.25 0.19
N VAL A 189 -19.57 16.24 0.53
CA VAL A 189 -18.56 15.64 -0.36
C VAL A 189 -19.22 14.86 -1.48
N GLN A 190 -20.46 14.43 -1.32
CA GLN A 190 -21.14 13.62 -2.32
C GLN A 190 -21.73 14.43 -3.47
N LEU A 191 -21.63 15.75 -3.41
CA LEU A 191 -22.06 16.61 -4.51
C LEU A 191 -20.98 16.62 -5.58
N GLY A 192 -21.33 16.21 -6.79
CA GLY A 192 -20.41 16.25 -7.90
C GLY A 192 -20.05 14.90 -8.52
N ILE A 193 -20.75 13.85 -8.12
CA ILE A 193 -20.60 12.58 -8.80
C ILE A 193 -21.18 12.73 -10.21
N PRO A 194 -20.39 12.43 -11.27
CA PRO A 194 -20.91 12.56 -12.63
C PRO A 194 -22.18 11.73 -12.79
N HIS A 195 -23.15 12.28 -13.51
CA HIS A 195 -24.43 11.61 -13.68
C HIS A 195 -24.24 10.32 -14.48
N PRO A 196 -24.62 9.17 -13.92
CA PRO A 196 -24.30 7.88 -14.56
C PRO A 196 -25.04 7.63 -15.88
N ALA A 197 -26.08 8.39 -16.20
CA ALA A 197 -26.83 8.20 -17.43
C ALA A 197 -25.95 8.37 -18.67
N GLY A 198 -24.96 9.27 -18.60
CA GLY A 198 -24.01 9.45 -19.68
C GLY A 198 -23.06 8.29 -19.86
N LEU A 199 -22.81 7.54 -18.78
CA LEU A 199 -21.87 6.42 -18.81
C LEU A 199 -22.47 5.15 -19.39
N LYS A 200 -23.79 5.04 -19.42
CA LYS A 200 -24.46 3.84 -19.92
C LYS A 200 -24.24 3.58 -21.40
N ARG A 201 -23.90 4.62 -22.15
CA ARG A 201 -23.75 4.52 -23.61
C ARG A 201 -22.31 4.36 -24.06
N ASN A 202 -21.36 4.35 -23.14
CA ASN A 202 -19.96 4.30 -23.51
C ASN A 202 -19.59 2.91 -24.05
N LYS A 203 -18.71 2.90 -25.05
CA LYS A 203 -18.28 1.67 -25.71
C LYS A 203 -17.37 0.83 -24.84
N SER A 204 -16.51 1.48 -24.06
CA SER A 204 -15.51 0.79 -23.26
C SER A 204 -15.55 1.29 -21.83
N VAL A 205 -15.47 0.36 -20.88
CA VAL A 205 -15.42 0.68 -19.45
C VAL A 205 -14.32 -0.14 -18.81
N THR A 206 -13.48 0.52 -18.00
CA THR A 206 -12.45 -0.14 -17.23
C THR A 206 -12.66 0.18 -15.75
N VAL A 207 -12.46 -0.81 -14.90
CA VAL A 207 -12.56 -0.62 -13.46
C VAL A 207 -11.14 -0.70 -12.86
N LEU A 208 -10.74 0.35 -12.17
CA LEU A 208 -9.45 0.39 -11.47
C LEU A 208 -9.70 0.30 -9.96
N ASP A 209 -9.00 -0.63 -9.32
CA ASP A 209 -9.06 -0.78 -7.86
C ASP A 209 -7.99 0.10 -7.24
N VAL A 210 -8.41 1.13 -6.51
CA VAL A 210 -7.48 2.02 -5.82
C VAL A 210 -7.59 1.87 -4.30
N GLY A 211 -8.13 0.72 -3.85
CA GLY A 211 -8.35 0.48 -2.42
C GLY A 211 -7.08 0.46 -1.59
N ASP A 212 -5.98 -0.01 -2.14
CA ASP A 212 -4.71 -0.02 -1.41
C ASP A 212 -4.27 1.40 -1.05
N ALA A 213 -4.57 2.36 -1.90
CA ALA A 213 -4.20 3.76 -1.65
C ALA A 213 -5.11 4.41 -0.62
N TYR A 214 -6.31 3.86 -0.40
CA TYR A 214 -7.24 4.36 0.59
C TYR A 214 -6.56 4.52 1.95
N PHE A 215 -5.79 3.53 2.35
CA PHE A 215 -5.16 3.51 3.68
C PHE A 215 -3.80 4.20 3.70
N SER A 216 -3.42 4.88 2.61
CA SER A 216 -2.22 5.69 2.58
C SER A 216 -2.50 7.18 2.42
N VAL A 217 -3.78 7.56 2.36
CA VAL A 217 -4.14 8.98 2.30
C VAL A 217 -3.88 9.60 3.68
N PRO A 218 -3.12 10.70 3.74
CA PRO A 218 -2.76 11.29 5.03
C PRO A 218 -3.94 11.93 5.74
N LEU A 219 -3.93 11.81 7.05
CA LEU A 219 -4.93 12.44 7.92
C LEU A 219 -4.43 13.81 8.35
N ASP A 220 -5.34 14.78 8.42
CA ASP A 220 -5.06 16.12 8.90
C ASP A 220 -4.26 16.07 10.21
N LYS A 221 -3.10 16.73 10.23
CA LYS A 221 -2.19 16.64 11.37
C LYS A 221 -2.85 17.05 12.69
N ASP A 222 -3.69 18.09 12.64
CA ASP A 222 -4.31 18.61 13.85
C ASP A 222 -5.37 17.66 14.40
N PHE A 223 -5.85 16.72 13.59
CA PHE A 223 -6.88 15.76 14.00
C PHE A 223 -6.30 14.44 14.50
N ARG A 224 -5.04 14.16 14.20
CA ARG A 224 -4.44 12.85 14.50
C ARG A 224 -4.50 12.49 15.98
N LYS A 225 -4.37 13.46 16.86
CA LYS A 225 -4.39 13.21 18.31
C LYS A 225 -5.68 12.55 18.78
N TYR A 226 -6.79 12.78 18.07
CA TYR A 226 -8.08 12.19 18.44
C TYR A 226 -8.20 10.72 18.06
N THR A 227 -7.29 10.20 17.25
CA THR A 227 -7.30 8.78 16.84
C THR A 227 -6.48 7.90 17.77
N ALA A 228 -6.02 8.43 18.89
CA ALA A 228 -5.11 7.71 19.79
C ALA A 228 -5.74 6.42 20.31
N PHE A 229 -4.93 5.39 20.41
CA PHE A 229 -5.34 4.11 20.98
C PHE A 229 -4.18 3.49 21.74
N THR A 230 -4.47 2.44 22.51
CA THR A 230 -3.50 1.84 23.42
C THR A 230 -3.51 0.33 23.27
N ILE A 231 -2.34 -0.28 23.09
CA ILE A 231 -2.20 -1.72 23.28
C ILE A 231 -1.88 -1.93 24.76
N PRO A 232 -2.76 -2.58 25.52
CA PRO A 232 -2.51 -2.75 26.96
C PRO A 232 -1.40 -3.75 27.21
N SER A 233 -0.77 -3.65 28.38
CA SER A 233 0.16 -4.66 28.84
C SER A 233 -0.57 -5.80 29.51
N THR A 234 0.09 -6.96 29.60
CA THR A 234 -0.49 -8.12 30.26
C THR A 234 -0.80 -7.76 31.73
N ASN A 235 -2.07 -7.97 32.12
CA ASN A 235 -2.56 -7.64 33.45
C ASN A 235 -2.34 -6.18 33.86
N ASN A 236 -2.14 -5.30 32.88
CA ASN A 236 -1.91 -3.86 33.15
C ASN A 236 -0.72 -3.62 34.07
N GLU A 237 0.29 -4.46 33.99
CA GLU A 237 1.47 -4.36 34.87
C GLU A 237 2.37 -3.20 34.49
N THR A 238 2.38 -2.82 33.20
CA THR A 238 3.17 -1.69 32.73
C THR A 238 2.28 -0.79 31.90
N PRO A 239 2.72 0.45 31.62
CA PRO A 239 1.94 1.30 30.71
C PRO A 239 1.83 0.66 29.34
N GLY A 240 0.68 0.84 28.71
CA GLY A 240 0.47 0.32 27.37
C GLY A 240 1.25 1.09 26.33
N ILE A 241 1.28 0.54 25.14
CA ILE A 241 1.93 1.20 24.00
C ILE A 241 0.88 2.09 23.32
N ARG A 242 1.20 3.37 23.18
CA ARG A 242 0.27 4.34 22.65
C ARG A 242 0.63 4.74 21.24
N TYR A 243 -0.38 4.81 20.37
CA TYR A 243 -0.23 5.18 18.97
C TYR A 243 -1.30 6.19 18.57
N GLN A 244 -1.04 6.90 17.47
CA GLN A 244 -2.07 7.66 16.77
C GLN A 244 -1.92 7.39 15.26
N TYR A 245 -2.98 7.66 14.51
CA TYR A 245 -2.99 7.46 13.07
C TYR A 245 -2.39 8.65 12.33
N ASN A 246 -1.61 8.36 11.29
CA ASN A 246 -1.10 9.35 10.34
C ASN A 246 -1.91 9.34 9.05
N VAL A 247 -2.70 8.30 8.83
CA VAL A 247 -3.48 8.08 7.61
C VAL A 247 -4.94 7.84 8.01
N LEU A 248 -5.82 7.80 7.01
CA LEU A 248 -7.25 7.59 7.26
C LEU A 248 -7.47 6.22 7.91
N PRO A 249 -8.02 6.17 9.13
CA PRO A 249 -8.21 4.88 9.80
C PRO A 249 -9.43 4.13 9.30
N GLN A 250 -9.35 2.81 9.31
CA GLN A 250 -10.52 1.99 9.01
C GLN A 250 -11.56 2.15 10.11
N GLY A 251 -12.82 2.29 9.71
CA GLY A 251 -13.91 2.40 10.65
C GLY A 251 -14.20 3.79 11.17
N TRP A 252 -13.38 4.76 10.77
CA TRP A 252 -13.66 6.16 11.11
C TRP A 252 -14.59 6.76 10.06
N LYS A 253 -15.58 7.51 10.54
CA LYS A 253 -16.62 8.15 9.73
C LYS A 253 -16.05 8.98 8.60
N GLY A 254 -14.94 9.69 8.85
CA GLY A 254 -14.36 10.59 7.87
C GLY A 254 -13.56 9.92 6.76
N SER A 255 -13.18 8.67 6.94
CA SER A 255 -12.24 8.04 5.99
C SER A 255 -12.82 7.92 4.57
N PRO A 256 -14.03 7.37 4.36
CA PRO A 256 -14.55 7.30 3.01
C PRO A 256 -14.78 8.67 2.38
N ALA A 257 -15.28 9.64 3.15
CA ALA A 257 -15.56 10.97 2.62
C ALA A 257 -14.27 11.69 2.20
N ILE A 258 -13.24 11.61 3.04
CA ILE A 258 -11.98 12.28 2.74
C ILE A 258 -11.25 11.60 1.59
N PHE A 259 -11.31 10.26 1.51
CA PHE A 259 -10.73 9.54 0.38
C PHE A 259 -11.35 10.02 -0.93
N GLN A 260 -12.69 10.14 -0.94
CA GLN A 260 -13.40 10.58 -2.14
C GLN A 260 -12.99 12.01 -2.53
N ALA A 261 -12.92 12.91 -1.55
CA ALA A 261 -12.53 14.29 -1.80
C ALA A 261 -11.08 14.37 -2.31
N SER A 262 -10.19 13.60 -1.71
CA SER A 262 -8.78 13.58 -2.12
C SER A 262 -8.64 13.06 -3.55
N MET A 263 -9.35 11.99 -3.87
CA MET A 263 -9.32 11.41 -5.21
C MET A 263 -9.87 12.41 -6.23
N THR A 264 -10.91 13.14 -5.89
CA THR A 264 -11.47 14.16 -6.76
C THR A 264 -10.43 15.22 -7.12
N LYS A 265 -9.67 15.68 -6.10
CA LYS A 265 -8.60 16.65 -6.34
C LYS A 265 -7.49 16.06 -7.23
N ILE A 266 -7.11 14.83 -6.95
CA ILE A 266 -6.05 14.17 -7.72
C ILE A 266 -6.46 13.99 -9.18
N LEU A 267 -7.73 13.66 -9.42
CA LEU A 267 -8.23 13.41 -10.76
C LEU A 267 -8.50 14.67 -11.57
N GLU A 268 -8.61 15.82 -10.93
CA GLU A 268 -9.02 17.06 -11.60
C GLU A 268 -8.15 17.40 -12.81
N PRO A 269 -6.81 17.39 -12.71
CA PRO A 269 -6.01 17.71 -13.90
C PRO A 269 -6.21 16.74 -15.05
N PHE A 270 -6.36 15.45 -14.75
CA PHE A 270 -6.57 14.45 -15.77
C PHE A 270 -7.93 14.65 -16.46
N ARG A 271 -8.96 14.96 -15.68
CA ARG A 271 -10.28 15.21 -16.22
C ARG A 271 -10.28 16.41 -17.17
N LYS A 272 -9.56 17.47 -16.80
CA LYS A 272 -9.48 18.67 -17.64
C LYS A 272 -8.79 18.39 -18.95
N GLN A 273 -7.75 17.58 -18.95
CA GLN A 273 -7.02 17.25 -20.16
C GLN A 273 -7.71 16.20 -21.01
N ASN A 274 -8.66 15.47 -20.43
CA ASN A 274 -9.34 14.36 -21.12
C ASN A 274 -10.85 14.44 -20.91
N PRO A 275 -11.51 15.50 -21.44
CA PRO A 275 -12.93 15.68 -21.20
C PRO A 275 -13.80 14.59 -21.80
N GLU A 276 -13.26 13.82 -22.72
CA GLU A 276 -14.00 12.70 -23.35
C GLU A 276 -14.04 11.45 -22.47
N ILE A 277 -13.32 11.48 -21.34
CA ILE A 277 -13.25 10.33 -20.44
C ILE A 277 -14.11 10.58 -19.20
N UNK A 278 -14.85 9.70 -18.81
CA UNK A 278 -15.64 9.81 -17.75
C UNK A 278 -15.08 8.99 -16.73
N ILE A 279 -14.96 9.53 -15.67
CA ILE A 279 -14.48 8.83 -14.49
C ILE A 279 -15.50 8.97 -13.38
N CYS A 280 -15.94 7.83 -12.86
CA CYS A 280 -16.88 7.75 -11.75
C CYS A 280 -16.20 7.09 -10.55
N GLN A 281 -16.22 7.76 -9.39
CA GLN A 281 -15.66 7.26 -8.16
C GLN A 281 -16.74 6.54 -7.34
N TYR A 282 -16.48 5.30 -6.95
CA TYR A 282 -17.41 4.60 -6.07
C TYR A 282 -16.62 3.67 -5.17
N MET A 283 -16.67 3.96 -3.87
CA MET A 283 -15.94 3.20 -2.86
C MET A 283 -14.46 3.09 -3.23
N ASP A 284 -13.94 1.88 -3.35
CA ASP A 284 -12.52 1.65 -3.63
C ASP A 284 -12.21 1.59 -5.13
N ASP A 285 -13.19 1.90 -5.97
CA ASP A 285 -13.06 1.70 -7.42
C ASP A 285 -13.21 3.00 -8.20
N LEU A 286 -12.48 3.07 -9.31
CA LEU A 286 -12.70 4.07 -10.33
C LEU A 286 -13.26 3.38 -11.57
N TYR A 287 -14.40 3.85 -12.05
CA TYR A 287 -15.01 3.38 -13.27
C TYR A 287 -14.69 4.37 -14.37
N VAL A 288 -13.93 3.93 -15.37
CA VAL A 288 -13.41 4.80 -16.42
C VAL A 288 -14.04 4.38 -17.73
N ALA A 289 -14.81 5.27 -18.33
CA ALA A 289 -15.58 4.98 -19.51
C ALA A 289 -15.24 5.94 -20.65
N SER A 290 -15.31 5.45 -21.88
CA SER A 290 -15.08 6.29 -23.04
C SER A 290 -15.77 5.68 -24.26
N ASP A 291 -15.92 6.50 -25.32
CA ASP A 291 -16.40 6.05 -26.61
C ASP A 291 -15.26 5.81 -27.61
N LEU A 292 -14.02 5.83 -27.11
CA LEU A 292 -12.85 5.63 -27.96
C LEU A 292 -12.74 4.18 -28.42
N GLN A 293 -12.02 3.97 -29.51
CA GLN A 293 -11.63 2.62 -29.92
C GLN A 293 -10.87 1.95 -28.78
N LEU A 294 -10.95 0.62 -28.73
CA LEU A 294 -10.43 -0.12 -27.58
C LEU A 294 -8.96 0.20 -27.29
N GLU A 295 -8.12 0.27 -28.33
CA GLU A 295 -6.71 0.58 -28.13
C GLU A 295 -6.48 1.98 -27.58
N GLN A 296 -7.25 2.96 -28.09
CA GLN A 296 -7.16 4.32 -27.59
C GLN A 296 -7.66 4.40 -26.15
N HIS A 297 -8.70 3.64 -25.82
CA HIS A 297 -9.19 3.55 -24.46
C HIS A 297 -8.09 3.01 -23.53
N ARG A 298 -7.44 1.93 -23.93
CA ARG A 298 -6.35 1.34 -23.13
C ARG A 298 -5.21 2.32 -22.93
N THR A 299 -4.88 3.11 -23.95
CA THR A 299 -3.84 4.13 -23.83
C THR A 299 -4.23 5.17 -22.78
N LYS A 300 -5.49 5.60 -22.78
CA LYS A 300 -5.96 6.55 -21.77
C LYS A 300 -5.97 5.95 -20.37
N ILE A 301 -6.28 4.66 -20.25
CA ILE A 301 -6.19 3.97 -18.96
C ILE A 301 -4.73 3.99 -18.45
N GLU A 302 -3.77 3.73 -19.34
CA GLU A 302 -2.36 3.77 -18.95
C GLU A 302 -1.92 5.17 -18.56
N GLU A 303 -2.39 6.20 -19.27
CA GLU A 303 -2.11 7.59 -18.90
C GLU A 303 -2.67 7.90 -17.52
N LEU A 304 -3.87 7.43 -17.23
CA LEU A 304 -4.48 7.62 -15.90
C LEU A 304 -3.68 6.90 -14.83
N ARG A 305 -3.26 5.67 -15.11
CA ARG A 305 -2.44 4.91 -14.15
C ARG A 305 -1.13 5.62 -13.87
N GLN A 306 -0.49 6.19 -14.91
CA GLN A 306 0.72 6.98 -14.74
C GLN A 306 0.46 8.23 -13.90
N HIS A 307 -0.68 8.88 -14.14
CA HIS A 307 -1.08 10.05 -13.36
C HIS A 307 -1.23 9.69 -11.88
N LEU A 308 -1.89 8.56 -11.59
CA LEU A 308 -2.11 8.11 -10.21
C LEU A 308 -0.83 7.64 -9.55
N TRP A 309 0.12 7.13 -10.31
CA TRP A 309 1.41 6.69 -9.80
C TRP A 309 2.13 7.81 -9.06
N LYS A 310 2.01 9.05 -9.55
CA LYS A 310 2.64 10.21 -8.93
C LYS A 310 2.25 10.36 -7.46
N TRP A 311 1.09 9.88 -7.09
CA TRP A 311 0.53 10.03 -5.74
C TRP A 311 0.68 8.77 -4.91
N GLY A 312 1.42 7.79 -5.42
CA GLY A 312 1.70 6.56 -4.70
C GLY A 312 0.73 5.42 -4.97
N PHE A 313 -0.13 5.54 -5.98
CA PHE A 313 -1.14 4.52 -6.29
C PHE A 313 -0.52 3.53 -7.27
N THR A 314 0.10 2.46 -6.74
CA THR A 314 0.88 1.53 -7.54
C THR A 314 0.22 0.19 -7.82
N HIS A 315 -0.74 -0.23 -7.00
CA HIS A 315 -1.36 -1.56 -7.12
C HIS A 315 -2.77 -1.47 -7.67
N GLN A 316 -2.89 -0.97 -8.89
CA GLN A 316 -4.18 -0.79 -9.54
C GLN A 316 -4.49 -2.03 -10.37
N THR A 317 -5.53 -2.75 -9.98
CA THR A 317 -5.99 -3.91 -10.73
C THR A 317 -6.93 -3.45 -11.83
N LYS A 318 -6.66 -3.87 -13.04
CA LYS A 318 -7.47 -3.47 -14.21
C LYS A 318 -8.42 -4.59 -14.61
N ASN A 319 -9.70 -4.28 -14.71
CA ASN A 319 -10.67 -5.15 -15.33
C ASN A 319 -11.35 -4.38 -16.46
N ILE A 320 -11.19 -4.85 -17.69
CA ILE A 320 -11.82 -4.23 -18.85
C ILE A 320 -13.12 -4.97 -19.12
N ARG A 321 -14.23 -4.25 -19.02
CA ARG A 321 -15.54 -4.82 -19.30
C ARG A 321 -16.11 -4.20 -20.55
N LYS A 322 -16.47 -5.06 -21.51
CA LYS A 322 -17.05 -4.61 -22.78
C LYS A 322 -18.57 -4.68 -22.78
N ASN A 323 -19.16 -5.27 -21.75
CA ASN A 323 -20.61 -5.51 -21.72
C ASN A 323 -21.34 -4.33 -21.10
N LEU A 324 -22.07 -3.61 -21.95
CA LEU A 324 -22.85 -2.44 -21.54
C LEU A 324 -23.96 -2.80 -20.53
N HIS A 325 -24.47 -4.02 -20.59
CA HIS A 325 -25.49 -4.45 -19.63
C HIS A 325 -24.96 -4.57 -18.22
N SER A 326 -23.78 -5.17 -18.08
CA SER A 326 -23.13 -5.30 -16.76
C SER A 326 -22.87 -3.94 -16.16
N PHE A 327 -22.41 -3.01 -16.99
CA PHE A 327 -22.09 -1.66 -16.52
C PHE A 327 -23.35 -0.93 -16.08
N GLY A 328 -24.43 -1.04 -16.87
CA GLY A 328 -25.70 -0.43 -16.50
C GLY A 328 -26.23 -0.94 -15.17
N TRP A 329 -26.11 -2.26 -14.92
CA TRP A 329 -26.51 -2.85 -13.65
C TRP A 329 -25.69 -2.31 -12.49
N VAL A 330 -24.37 -2.22 -12.67
CA VAL A 330 -23.48 -1.69 -11.65
C VAL A 330 -23.82 -0.23 -11.34
N MET A 331 -24.05 0.58 -12.38
CA MET A 331 -24.38 1.99 -12.18
C MET A 331 -25.72 2.17 -11.51
N ASN A 332 -26.71 1.34 -11.84
CA ASN A 332 -28.00 1.38 -11.16
C ASN A 332 -27.84 1.02 -9.68
N SER A 333 -27.01 0.03 -9.38
CA SER A 333 -26.72 -0.35 -7.99
C SER A 333 -26.05 0.79 -7.23
N ILE A 334 -25.12 1.49 -7.87
CA ILE A 334 -24.44 2.65 -7.29
C ILE A 334 -25.46 3.76 -6.99
N LEU A 335 -26.36 4.03 -7.91
CA LEU A 335 -27.40 5.05 -7.71
C LEU A 335 -28.32 4.69 -6.52
N ILE A 336 -28.74 3.47 -6.46
CA ILE A 336 -29.59 2.99 -5.36
C ILE A 336 -28.85 3.01 -4.04
N UNK A 337 -27.84 2.60 -4.16
CA UNK A 337 -27.07 2.47 -3.06
C UNK A 337 -26.67 3.72 -2.49
N GLY A 338 -26.38 4.57 -3.24
CA GLY A 338 -26.02 5.92 -2.84
C GLY A 338 -27.15 6.67 -2.17
N GLN A 339 -28.36 6.32 -2.49
CA GLN A 339 -29.52 6.93 -1.84
C GLN A 339 -29.84 6.34 -0.47
N TYR A 340 -29.42 5.11 -0.23
CA TYR A 340 -29.72 4.40 1.01
C TYR A 340 -28.57 4.37 2.03
N SER A 341 -27.42 4.90 1.67
CA SER A 341 -26.26 4.89 2.57
C SER A 341 -26.12 6.17 3.40
N LEU A 342 -27.24 6.88 3.60
CA LEU A 342 -27.27 8.05 4.48
C LEU A 342 -27.72 7.67 5.89
#